data_97bc8176806336f8fa64ed21d2a94ba0
#
_entry.id   97bc8176806336f8fa64ed21d2a94ba0
#
_cell.length_a   1.000
_cell.length_b   1.000
_cell.length_c   1.000
_cell.angle_alpha   90.00
_cell.angle_beta   90.00
_cell.angle_gamma   90.00
#
_symmetry.space_group_name_H-M   'P 1'
#
loop_
_entity.id
_entity.type
_entity.pdbx_description
1 polymer ?
#
loop_
_entity_poly.entity_id
_entity_poly.type
_entity_poly.pdbx_seq_one_letter_code
_entity_poly.pdbx_strand_id
1 'polypeptide(L)'
;MAIVRTELNEAEGVDDMPSAYASWVGQAVVLQVAAGDLRVPLRGIIIGESEGTIRFRVGETWDIDIYKPMILAVEQDIWASIVMN
;
A
#
# COMPACT_ATOMS: atom_id res chain seq x y z
N MET A 1 12.69 0.57 17.12
CA MET A 1 11.72 -0.20 16.35
C MET A 1 11.85 0.12 14.87
N ALA A 2 11.85 -0.89 14.08
CA ALA A 2 12.02 -0.71 12.64
C ALA A 2 10.67 -0.61 11.97
N ILE A 3 10.57 0.31 11.03
CA ILE A 3 9.41 0.39 10.17
C ILE A 3 9.71 -0.42 8.92
N VAL A 4 8.85 -1.38 8.62
CA VAL A 4 9.02 -2.16 7.40
C VAL A 4 8.53 -1.31 6.25
N ARG A 5 9.40 -1.05 5.31
CA ARG A 5 9.06 -0.24 4.15
C ARG A 5 9.52 -0.95 2.90
N THR A 6 8.60 -1.12 1.97
CA THR A 6 8.90 -1.75 0.70
C THR A 6 8.92 -0.70 -0.39
N GLU A 7 10.08 -0.52 -0.99
CA GLU A 7 10.19 0.38 -2.13
C GLU A 7 9.79 -0.39 -3.37
N LEU A 8 8.92 0.20 -4.14
CA LEU A 8 8.38 -0.46 -5.32
C LEU A 8 9.14 0.03 -6.54
N ASN A 9 9.71 -0.90 -7.26
CA ASN A 9 10.55 -0.58 -8.41
C ASN A 9 10.01 -1.29 -9.63
N GLU A 10 9.31 -0.58 -10.46
CA GLU A 10 8.69 -1.18 -11.63
C GLU A 10 9.69 -1.58 -12.69
N ALA A 11 10.85 -0.98 -12.67
CA ALA A 11 11.86 -1.32 -13.67
C ALA A 11 12.31 -2.77 -13.54
N GLU A 12 12.08 -3.34 -12.39
CA GLU A 12 12.44 -4.72 -12.16
C GLU A 12 11.27 -5.67 -12.30
N GLY A 13 10.17 -5.19 -12.79
CA GLY A 13 8.98 -5.98 -12.90
C GLY A 13 9.24 -7.27 -13.65
N VAL A 14 9.30 -8.35 -12.93
CA VAL A 14 9.48 -9.66 -13.50
C VAL A 14 8.14 -10.35 -13.41
N ASP A 15 7.65 -10.79 -14.56
CA ASP A 15 6.29 -11.28 -14.63
C ASP A 15 6.01 -12.46 -13.72
N ASP A 16 7.03 -13.23 -13.44
CA ASP A 16 6.84 -14.44 -12.64
C ASP A 16 6.94 -14.19 -11.15
N MET A 17 7.25 -12.97 -10.76
CA MET A 17 7.39 -12.68 -9.34
C MET A 17 6.04 -12.46 -8.71
N PRO A 18 5.85 -12.91 -7.47
CA PRO A 18 4.63 -12.55 -6.75
C PRO A 18 4.57 -11.04 -6.61
N SER A 19 3.36 -10.54 -6.54
CA SER A 19 3.15 -9.12 -6.38
C SER A 19 3.79 -8.63 -5.08
N ALA A 20 4.38 -7.43 -5.14
CA ALA A 20 4.93 -6.80 -3.94
C ALA A 20 3.85 -6.52 -2.91
N TYR A 21 2.59 -6.51 -3.32
CA TYR A 21 1.50 -6.19 -2.41
C TYR A 21 0.88 -7.40 -1.75
N ALA A 22 1.17 -8.60 -2.24
CA ALA A 22 0.46 -9.77 -1.76
C ALA A 22 0.62 -9.97 -0.26
N SER A 23 1.81 -9.72 0.25
CA SER A 23 2.06 -9.91 1.68
C SER A 23 1.43 -8.81 2.53
N TRP A 24 0.95 -7.75 1.93
CA TRP A 24 0.36 -6.63 2.66
C TRP A 24 -1.16 -6.69 2.70
N VAL A 25 -1.78 -7.60 1.96
CA VAL A 25 -3.23 -7.68 1.94
C VAL A 25 -3.74 -8.03 3.32
N GLY A 26 -4.71 -7.26 3.80
CA GLY A 26 -5.28 -7.45 5.12
C GLY A 26 -4.57 -6.70 6.22
N GLN A 27 -3.50 -6.00 5.90
CA GLN A 27 -2.71 -5.32 6.92
C GLN A 27 -2.92 -3.82 6.86
N ALA A 28 -2.81 -3.18 8.03
CA ALA A 28 -2.87 -1.74 8.13
C ALA A 28 -1.55 -1.15 7.65
N VAL A 29 -1.62 -0.25 6.68
CA VAL A 29 -0.42 0.28 6.05
C VAL A 29 -0.60 1.77 5.79
N VAL A 30 0.52 2.42 5.51
CA VAL A 30 0.54 3.77 4.95
C VAL A 30 1.10 3.64 3.55
N LEU A 31 0.31 4.07 2.57
CA LEU A 31 0.78 4.12 1.19
C LEU A 31 1.27 5.51 0.88
N GLN A 32 2.44 5.61 0.31
CA GLN A 32 2.93 6.87 -0.23
C GLN A 32 2.53 6.92 -1.69
N VAL A 33 1.67 7.84 -2.03
CA VAL A 33 1.05 7.88 -3.35
C VAL A 33 1.45 9.17 -4.05
N ALA A 34 1.79 9.05 -5.32
CA ALA A 34 2.11 10.21 -6.13
C ALA A 34 0.81 10.87 -6.61
N ALA A 35 0.70 12.16 -6.38
CA ALA A 35 -0.44 12.94 -6.82
C ALA A 35 0.11 14.20 -7.47
N GLY A 36 0.36 14.12 -8.79
CA GLY A 36 1.04 15.19 -9.48
C GLY A 36 2.45 15.34 -8.96
N ASP A 37 2.77 16.51 -8.48
CA ASP A 37 4.10 16.77 -7.91
C ASP A 37 4.16 16.47 -6.43
N LEU A 38 3.07 16.03 -5.84
CA LEU A 38 2.98 15.83 -4.41
C LEU A 38 3.09 14.36 -4.07
N ARG A 39 3.56 14.10 -2.85
CA ARG A 39 3.57 12.76 -2.28
C ARG A 39 2.56 12.79 -1.14
N VAL A 40 1.56 11.94 -1.22
CA VAL A 40 0.46 11.94 -0.26
C VAL A 40 0.46 10.62 0.49
N PRO A 41 0.50 10.66 1.83
CA PRO A 41 0.36 9.43 2.61
C PRO A 41 -1.11 9.11 2.81
N LEU A 42 -1.46 7.85 2.56
CA LEU A 42 -2.82 7.36 2.77
C LEU A 42 -2.76 6.21 3.76
N ARG A 43 -3.52 6.31 4.83
CA ARG A 43 -3.58 5.26 5.83
C ARG A 43 -4.82 4.43 5.64
N GLY A 44 -4.66 3.12 5.71
CA GLY A 44 -5.80 2.24 5.57
C GLY A 44 -5.36 0.80 5.49
N ILE A 45 -6.20 -0.02 4.89
CA ILE A 45 -5.96 -1.46 4.78
C ILE A 45 -6.03 -1.84 3.32
N ILE A 46 -5.04 -2.59 2.86
CA ILE A 46 -5.11 -3.16 1.53
C ILE A 46 -6.05 -4.35 1.60
N ILE A 47 -7.18 -4.28 0.89
CA ILE A 47 -8.16 -5.35 0.96
C ILE A 47 -8.16 -6.22 -0.27
N GLY A 48 -7.44 -5.84 -1.31
CA GLY A 48 -7.37 -6.68 -2.49
C GLY A 48 -6.40 -6.12 -3.48
N GLU A 49 -6.12 -6.92 -4.49
CA GLU A 49 -5.18 -6.55 -5.53
C GLU A 49 -5.69 -7.08 -6.86
N SER A 50 -5.59 -6.23 -7.87
CA SER A 50 -5.81 -6.61 -9.26
C SER A 50 -4.52 -6.42 -10.01
N GLU A 51 -4.55 -6.68 -11.30
CA GLU A 51 -3.34 -6.60 -12.10
C GLU A 51 -2.75 -5.20 -12.10
N GLY A 52 -3.58 -4.19 -12.20
CA GLY A 52 -3.09 -2.81 -12.31
C GLY A 52 -3.45 -1.93 -11.14
N THR A 53 -4.23 -2.43 -10.18
CA THR A 53 -4.72 -1.59 -9.09
C THR A 53 -4.66 -2.33 -7.77
N ILE A 54 -4.70 -1.52 -6.72
CA ILE A 54 -4.84 -2.01 -5.35
C ILE A 54 -6.16 -1.46 -4.83
N ARG A 55 -6.98 -2.35 -4.24
CA ARG A 55 -8.17 -1.89 -3.53
C ARG A 55 -7.80 -1.59 -2.11
N PHE A 56 -8.04 -0.35 -1.71
CA PHE A 56 -7.55 0.18 -0.45
C PHE A 56 -8.72 0.74 0.33
N ARG A 57 -8.86 0.32 1.57
CA ARG A 57 -9.94 0.79 2.44
C ARG A 57 -9.43 1.90 3.31
N VAL A 58 -10.01 3.09 3.13
CA VAL A 58 -9.71 4.26 3.93
C VAL A 58 -10.82 4.41 4.96
N GLY A 59 -10.45 4.52 6.21
CA GLY A 59 -11.44 4.55 7.26
C GLY A 59 -12.07 3.19 7.43
N GLU A 60 -13.39 3.16 7.68
CA GLU A 60 -14.05 1.90 7.99
C GLU A 60 -14.82 1.32 6.83
N THR A 61 -15.22 2.16 5.88
CA THR A 61 -16.12 1.69 4.84
C THR A 61 -15.80 2.21 3.46
N TRP A 62 -14.81 3.04 3.31
CA TRP A 62 -14.56 3.70 2.03
C TRP A 62 -13.45 3.00 1.27
N ASP A 63 -13.83 2.31 0.20
CA ASP A 63 -12.88 1.56 -0.62
C ASP A 63 -12.58 2.35 -1.88
N ILE A 64 -11.30 2.48 -2.19
CA ILE A 64 -10.86 3.15 -3.41
C ILE A 64 -9.89 2.24 -4.13
N ASP A 65 -9.80 2.45 -5.44
CA ASP A 65 -8.83 1.72 -6.26
C ASP A 65 -7.70 2.67 -6.61
N ILE A 66 -6.48 2.24 -6.32
CA ILE A 66 -5.29 3.03 -6.57
C ILE A 66 -4.46 2.33 -7.63
N TYR A 67 -4.08 3.06 -8.66
CA TYR A 67 -3.21 2.51 -9.70
C TYR A 67 -1.84 2.21 -9.13
N LYS A 68 -1.36 0.99 -9.37
CA LYS A 68 -0.07 0.58 -8.84
C LYS A 68 1.08 1.53 -9.20
N PRO A 69 1.15 2.06 -10.42
CA PRO A 69 2.23 2.99 -10.75
C PRO A 69 2.26 4.25 -9.90
N MET A 70 1.15 4.60 -9.26
CA MET A 70 1.11 5.79 -8.43
C MET A 70 1.61 5.52 -7.02
N ILE A 71 1.78 4.27 -6.64
CA ILE A 71 2.21 3.92 -5.28
C ILE A 71 3.72 3.92 -5.23
N LEU A 72 4.27 4.80 -4.40
CA LEU A 72 5.71 4.98 -4.29
C LEU A 72 6.32 4.07 -3.24
N ALA A 73 5.57 3.76 -2.18
CA ALA A 73 6.07 2.91 -1.12
C ALA A 73 4.91 2.43 -0.27
N VAL A 74 5.12 1.30 0.39
CA VAL A 74 4.17 0.74 1.36
C VAL A 74 4.91 0.64 2.68
N GLU A 75 4.30 1.15 3.74
CA GLU A 75 4.89 1.13 5.07
C GLU A 75 3.90 0.52 6.04
N GLN A 76 4.41 -0.26 6.97
CA GLN A 76 3.54 -0.80 8.01
C GLN A 76 3.06 0.33 8.91
N ASP A 77 1.75 0.32 9.20
CA ASP A 77 1.20 1.33 10.10
C ASP A 77 1.31 0.81 11.53
N ILE A 78 2.40 1.13 12.18
CA ILE A 78 2.65 0.64 13.52
C ILE A 78 1.73 1.30 14.54
N TRP A 79 1.24 2.49 14.24
CA TRP A 79 0.30 3.15 15.15
C TRP A 79 -1.01 2.40 15.21
N ALA A 80 -1.48 1.89 14.09
CA ALA A 80 -2.69 1.09 14.08
C ALA A 80 -2.52 -0.17 14.93
N SER A 81 -1.35 -0.80 14.82
CA SER A 81 -1.09 -1.99 15.60
C SER A 81 -1.06 -1.72 17.09
N ILE A 82 -0.53 -0.58 17.49
CA ILE A 82 -0.44 -0.21 18.89
C ILE A 82 -1.81 0.12 19.46
N VAL A 83 -2.58 0.87 18.69
CA VAL A 83 -3.86 1.38 19.19
C VAL A 83 -4.91 0.30 19.29
N MET A 84 -4.78 -0.75 18.51
CA MET A 84 -5.81 -1.79 18.47
C MET A 84 -5.79 -2.71 19.66
N ASN A 85 -4.89 -2.55 20.56
CA ASN A 85 -4.95 -3.32 21.81
C ASN A 85 -5.93 -2.71 22.81
#